data_4e412ec6baf2ac7f096002ccceefdb9b
#
_entry.id   4e412ec6baf2ac7f096002ccceefdb9b
#
_cell.length_a   1.000
_cell.length_b   1.000
_cell.length_c   1.000
_cell.angle_alpha   90.00
_cell.angle_beta   90.00
_cell.angle_gamma   90.00
#
_symmetry.space_group_name_H-M   'P 1'
#
loop_
_entity.id
_entity.type
_entity.pdbx_description
1 polymer ?
#
loop_
_entity_poly.entity_id
_entity_poly.type
_entity_poly.pdbx_seq_one_letter_code
_entity_poly.pdbx_strand_id
1 'polypeptide(L)'
;MKKQKTISLLLLLLMITPCLWAQKKEFSQARSYIKSGKDYDKAEKLMTDLLEKDAANKQNIKIYDLWFQAVTKQYEAANEKLYLKQKYDTAAFFNLTRRLYSIAESMDSLDCRPDTKGRVKPAFRKDNAALLDQLRPNLYFGGTYFLRKEDHMTAFDFFETYLRADSQPLFTGYDYTKTDKRMAEAAFWAESAGYRMQDAERTLRYFDIAVTDTAKARYAMQYVCEAYRWQKDDAAYLAALKRGFEAYPDFPYFFPRLIDYYNGKEQPDSALYYAEEALKTNPDAELFLLAKSVALLNLERYDECITVSERLVALNDTLAEPYFNIATAKLNQALVMDREDMSRRYRKDIQKLYTEAQPYMETYRKLAPDEEGKWAPALYRIYLNLNMGKQFEEIDKVMKRL
;
A
#
# COMPACT_ATOMS: atom_id res chain seq x y z
N MET A 1 22.96 53.66 -36.90
CA MET A 1 22.44 52.28 -36.61
C MET A 1 23.49 51.16 -36.73
N LYS A 2 24.41 51.14 -37.73
CA LYS A 2 25.45 50.07 -37.82
C LYS A 2 26.45 50.06 -36.68
N LYS A 3 26.94 51.23 -36.19
CA LYS A 3 27.93 51.36 -35.09
C LYS A 3 27.37 50.91 -33.71
N GLN A 4 26.07 51.11 -33.42
CA GLN A 4 25.46 50.67 -32.18
C GLN A 4 25.29 49.13 -32.14
N LYS A 5 24.98 48.48 -33.27
CA LYS A 5 24.88 47.00 -33.35
C LYS A 5 26.25 46.32 -33.15
N THR A 6 27.33 46.95 -33.64
CA THR A 6 28.69 46.40 -33.48
C THR A 6 29.18 46.53 -32.03
N ILE A 7 28.86 47.64 -31.34
CA ILE A 7 29.23 47.84 -29.92
C ILE A 7 28.43 46.87 -29.02
N SER A 8 27.13 46.64 -29.27
CA SER A 8 26.31 45.61 -28.54
C SER A 8 26.86 44.19 -28.75
N LEU A 9 27.32 43.88 -29.96
CA LEU A 9 27.88 42.54 -30.26
C LEU A 9 29.27 42.36 -29.59
N LEU A 10 30.10 43.40 -29.51
CA LEU A 10 31.40 43.38 -28.81
C LEU A 10 31.20 43.26 -27.29
N LEU A 11 30.24 43.98 -26.71
CA LEU A 11 29.90 43.86 -25.27
C LEU A 11 29.36 42.47 -24.91
N LEU A 12 28.55 41.84 -25.81
CA LEU A 12 28.09 40.45 -25.62
C LEU A 12 29.25 39.45 -25.68
N LEU A 13 30.23 39.64 -26.59
CA LEU A 13 31.42 38.79 -26.67
C LEU A 13 32.36 38.97 -25.47
N LEU A 14 32.44 40.15 -24.89
CA LEU A 14 33.27 40.44 -23.70
C LEU A 14 32.68 39.85 -22.41
N MET A 15 31.34 39.61 -22.33
CA MET A 15 30.72 38.94 -21.18
C MET A 15 30.81 37.41 -21.24
N ILE A 16 30.98 36.81 -22.44
CA ILE A 16 31.07 35.35 -22.62
C ILE A 16 32.49 34.82 -22.28
N THR A 17 33.52 35.62 -22.50
CA THR A 17 34.93 35.21 -22.30
C THR A 17 35.33 34.89 -20.86
N PRO A 18 34.94 35.65 -19.82
CA PRO A 18 35.31 35.31 -18.43
C PRO A 18 34.63 34.04 -17.92
N CYS A 19 33.41 33.71 -18.39
CA CYS A 19 32.68 32.50 -17.98
C CYS A 19 33.36 31.24 -18.52
N LEU A 20 33.84 31.25 -19.77
CA LEU A 20 34.59 30.14 -20.38
C LEU A 20 35.97 29.90 -19.73
N TRP A 21 36.63 30.95 -19.28
CA TRP A 21 37.91 30.82 -18.58
C TRP A 21 37.75 30.30 -17.16
N ALA A 22 36.71 30.72 -16.46
CA ALA A 22 36.36 30.20 -15.13
C ALA A 22 36.06 28.69 -15.19
N GLN A 23 35.23 28.22 -16.12
CA GLN A 23 34.96 26.80 -16.29
C GLN A 23 36.20 25.95 -16.60
N LYS A 24 37.12 26.47 -17.43
CA LYS A 24 38.40 25.76 -17.72
C LYS A 24 39.22 25.55 -16.45
N LYS A 25 39.28 26.54 -15.56
CA LYS A 25 39.98 26.44 -14.29
C LYS A 25 39.34 25.40 -13.38
N GLU A 26 38.00 25.44 -13.24
CA GLU A 26 37.23 24.51 -12.42
C GLU A 26 37.36 23.06 -12.93
N PHE A 27 37.31 22.82 -14.24
CA PHE A 27 37.56 21.49 -14.81
C PHE A 27 39.01 21.01 -14.56
N SER A 28 40.02 21.88 -14.71
CA SER A 28 41.40 21.52 -14.43
C SER A 28 41.60 21.15 -12.97
N GLN A 29 40.98 21.91 -12.07
CA GLN A 29 41.04 21.68 -10.64
C GLN A 29 40.32 20.37 -10.24
N ALA A 30 39.12 20.10 -10.76
CA ALA A 30 38.41 18.87 -10.52
C ALA A 30 39.20 17.63 -10.97
N ARG A 31 39.82 17.70 -12.18
CA ARG A 31 40.72 16.62 -12.66
C ARG A 31 41.92 16.44 -11.74
N SER A 32 42.49 17.52 -11.23
CA SER A 32 43.61 17.46 -10.28
C SER A 32 43.18 16.75 -8.99
N TYR A 33 42.03 17.07 -8.45
CA TYR A 33 41.49 16.41 -7.25
C TYR A 33 41.24 14.91 -7.49
N ILE A 34 40.61 14.52 -8.60
CA ILE A 34 40.41 13.14 -8.98
C ILE A 34 41.73 12.38 -9.08
N LYS A 35 42.74 13.00 -9.72
CA LYS A 35 44.08 12.39 -9.92
C LYS A 35 44.85 12.27 -8.62
N SER A 36 44.72 13.20 -7.68
CA SER A 36 45.41 13.19 -6.39
C SER A 36 45.00 12.06 -5.45
N GLY A 37 43.80 11.48 -5.65
CA GLY A 37 43.29 10.39 -4.84
C GLY A 37 42.76 10.80 -3.48
N LYS A 38 42.65 12.09 -3.16
CA LYS A 38 42.31 12.52 -1.78
C LYS A 38 41.09 13.42 -1.64
N ASP A 39 40.74 14.17 -2.68
CA ASP A 39 39.74 15.24 -2.60
C ASP A 39 38.59 15.06 -3.60
N TYR A 40 38.06 13.81 -3.69
CA TYR A 40 36.99 13.49 -4.63
C TYR A 40 35.69 14.26 -4.35
N ASP A 41 35.41 14.54 -3.09
CA ASP A 41 34.28 15.35 -2.63
C ASP A 41 34.40 16.82 -3.11
N LYS A 42 35.62 17.38 -3.12
CA LYS A 42 35.87 18.72 -3.67
C LYS A 42 35.70 18.76 -5.18
N ALA A 43 36.09 17.67 -5.88
CA ALA A 43 35.85 17.56 -7.31
C ALA A 43 34.35 17.51 -7.64
N GLU A 44 33.61 16.72 -6.90
CA GLU A 44 32.15 16.67 -7.00
C GLU A 44 31.51 18.02 -6.75
N LYS A 45 31.89 18.69 -5.66
CA LYS A 45 31.37 20.03 -5.31
C LYS A 45 31.57 21.03 -6.41
N LEU A 46 32.77 21.09 -7.02
CA LEU A 46 33.03 21.99 -8.14
C LEU A 46 32.07 21.75 -9.32
N MET A 47 31.73 20.49 -9.62
CA MET A 47 30.79 20.14 -10.72
C MET A 47 29.36 20.48 -10.38
N THR A 48 28.91 20.23 -9.16
CA THR A 48 27.58 20.61 -8.72
C THR A 48 27.40 22.12 -8.62
N ASP A 49 28.36 22.83 -8.09
CA ASP A 49 28.37 24.31 -8.04
C ASP A 49 28.28 24.93 -9.46
N LEU A 50 28.94 24.33 -10.47
CA LEU A 50 28.80 24.73 -11.86
C LEU A 50 27.38 24.54 -12.41
N LEU A 51 26.72 23.43 -12.08
CA LEU A 51 25.35 23.17 -12.53
C LEU A 51 24.32 24.11 -11.89
N GLU A 52 24.59 24.57 -10.67
CA GLU A 52 23.72 25.51 -9.96
C GLU A 52 23.95 26.96 -10.45
N LYS A 53 25.17 27.30 -10.80
CA LYS A 53 25.58 28.67 -11.18
C LYS A 53 24.92 29.18 -12.47
N ASP A 54 24.69 28.29 -13.45
CA ASP A 54 24.15 28.68 -14.74
C ASP A 54 23.35 27.53 -15.35
N ALA A 55 22.11 27.82 -15.75
CA ALA A 55 21.23 26.84 -16.39
C ALA A 55 21.83 26.29 -17.71
N ALA A 56 22.65 27.05 -18.42
CA ALA A 56 23.35 26.59 -19.63
C ALA A 56 24.32 25.44 -19.32
N ASN A 57 24.88 25.38 -18.12
CA ASN A 57 25.78 24.31 -17.67
C ASN A 57 25.13 22.96 -17.61
N LYS A 58 23.78 22.89 -17.39
CA LYS A 58 23.00 21.67 -17.43
C LYS A 58 22.99 20.94 -18.79
N GLN A 59 23.46 21.66 -19.85
CA GLN A 59 23.60 21.11 -21.20
C GLN A 59 25.05 20.66 -21.50
N ASN A 60 25.98 20.79 -20.54
CA ASN A 60 27.38 20.49 -20.74
C ASN A 60 27.76 19.12 -20.20
N ILE A 61 27.77 18.10 -21.06
CA ILE A 61 28.08 16.72 -20.73
C ILE A 61 29.42 16.54 -19.99
N LYS A 62 30.41 17.43 -20.20
CA LYS A 62 31.73 17.35 -19.53
C LYS A 62 31.65 17.60 -18.03
N ILE A 63 30.64 18.35 -17.57
CA ILE A 63 30.38 18.54 -16.13
C ILE A 63 29.89 17.22 -15.53
N TYR A 64 28.93 16.57 -16.17
CA TYR A 64 28.39 15.29 -15.70
C TYR A 64 29.44 14.18 -15.76
N ASP A 65 30.28 14.13 -16.78
CA ASP A 65 31.36 13.16 -16.90
C ASP A 65 32.35 13.29 -15.73
N LEU A 66 32.85 14.52 -15.43
CA LEU A 66 33.75 14.72 -14.30
C LEU A 66 33.05 14.50 -12.95
N TRP A 67 31.78 14.83 -12.85
CA TRP A 67 30.99 14.54 -11.65
C TRP A 67 30.84 13.01 -11.45
N PHE A 68 30.48 12.27 -12.50
CA PHE A 68 30.40 10.83 -12.47
C PHE A 68 31.73 10.16 -12.06
N GLN A 69 32.85 10.62 -12.65
CA GLN A 69 34.19 10.15 -12.28
C GLN A 69 34.51 10.40 -10.81
N ALA A 70 34.19 11.61 -10.29
CA ALA A 70 34.45 11.96 -8.90
C ALA A 70 33.66 11.07 -7.93
N VAL A 71 32.37 10.85 -8.20
CA VAL A 71 31.51 10.00 -7.37
C VAL A 71 31.90 8.51 -7.50
N THR A 72 32.32 8.06 -8.68
CA THR A 72 32.86 6.69 -8.87
C THR A 72 34.09 6.49 -7.99
N LYS A 73 35.01 7.45 -7.93
CA LYS A 73 36.19 7.36 -7.06
C LYS A 73 35.85 7.40 -5.57
N GLN A 74 34.82 8.15 -5.15
CA GLN A 74 34.30 8.08 -3.78
C GLN A 74 33.74 6.68 -3.47
N TYR A 75 32.98 6.11 -4.40
CA TYR A 75 32.43 4.76 -4.25
C TYR A 75 33.55 3.73 -4.14
N GLU A 76 34.55 3.76 -5.03
CA GLU A 76 35.70 2.85 -4.99
C GLU A 76 36.42 2.90 -3.64
N ALA A 77 36.70 4.11 -3.12
CA ALA A 77 37.35 4.32 -1.83
C ALA A 77 36.49 3.84 -0.64
N ALA A 78 35.17 4.00 -0.72
CA ALA A 78 34.27 3.50 0.31
C ALA A 78 34.15 1.97 0.25
N ASN A 79 34.10 1.38 -0.93
CA ASN A 79 34.07 -0.06 -1.15
C ASN A 79 35.37 -0.75 -0.72
N GLU A 80 36.53 -0.10 -0.88
CA GLU A 80 37.82 -0.57 -0.37
C GLU A 80 37.78 -0.69 1.18
N LYS A 81 37.25 0.33 1.87
CA LYS A 81 37.07 0.30 3.33
C LYS A 81 36.18 -0.88 3.76
N LEU A 82 35.09 -1.10 3.04
CA LEU A 82 34.17 -2.23 3.27
C LEU A 82 34.92 -3.58 3.11
N TYR A 83 35.67 -3.74 2.01
CA TYR A 83 36.44 -4.95 1.74
C TYR A 83 37.50 -5.22 2.82
N LEU A 84 38.20 -4.17 3.25
CA LEU A 84 39.22 -4.22 4.31
C LEU A 84 38.62 -4.27 5.73
N LYS A 85 37.30 -4.37 5.86
CA LYS A 85 36.57 -4.40 7.16
C LYS A 85 36.89 -3.18 8.05
N GLN A 86 37.22 -2.06 7.46
CA GLN A 86 37.42 -0.80 8.17
C GLN A 86 36.07 -0.13 8.47
N LYS A 87 36.07 0.84 9.41
CA LYS A 87 34.88 1.63 9.70
C LYS A 87 34.50 2.49 8.48
N TYR A 88 33.26 2.41 8.05
CA TYR A 88 32.68 3.21 6.95
C TYR A 88 31.25 3.61 7.28
N ASP A 89 30.76 4.63 6.61
CA ASP A 89 29.36 5.05 6.68
C ASP A 89 28.52 4.26 5.67
N THR A 90 27.70 3.38 6.18
CA THR A 90 26.84 2.51 5.35
C THR A 90 25.80 3.29 4.56
N ALA A 91 25.20 4.32 5.16
CA ALA A 91 24.23 5.16 4.49
C ALA A 91 24.88 5.96 3.35
N ALA A 92 26.04 6.56 3.62
CA ALA A 92 26.82 7.29 2.60
C ALA A 92 27.24 6.36 1.46
N PHE A 93 27.70 5.14 1.76
CA PHE A 93 28.07 4.14 0.75
C PHE A 93 26.92 3.82 -0.22
N PHE A 94 25.75 3.51 0.30
CA PHE A 94 24.58 3.23 -0.58
C PHE A 94 24.15 4.48 -1.37
N ASN A 95 24.15 5.65 -0.74
CA ASN A 95 23.82 6.91 -1.41
C ASN A 95 24.75 7.25 -2.57
N LEU A 96 26.04 6.86 -2.53
CA LEU A 96 26.94 6.99 -3.67
C LEU A 96 26.44 6.21 -4.89
N THR A 97 25.95 4.98 -4.71
CA THR A 97 25.38 4.20 -5.81
C THR A 97 24.15 4.89 -6.42
N ARG A 98 23.19 5.36 -5.60
CA ARG A 98 21.99 6.05 -6.10
C ARG A 98 22.36 7.33 -6.85
N ARG A 99 23.37 8.06 -6.36
CA ARG A 99 23.88 9.27 -7.00
C ARG A 99 24.50 8.97 -8.37
N LEU A 100 25.26 7.88 -8.49
CA LEU A 100 25.82 7.45 -9.77
C LEU A 100 24.73 7.19 -10.82
N TYR A 101 23.63 6.54 -10.43
CA TYR A 101 22.47 6.32 -11.31
C TYR A 101 21.89 7.65 -11.78
N SER A 102 21.62 8.59 -10.88
CA SER A 102 21.05 9.90 -11.23
C SER A 102 21.93 10.70 -12.17
N ILE A 103 23.26 10.69 -11.95
CA ILE A 103 24.22 11.38 -12.81
C ILE A 103 24.28 10.74 -14.20
N ALA A 104 24.34 9.40 -14.26
CA ALA A 104 24.43 8.67 -15.52
C ALA A 104 23.15 8.80 -16.36
N GLU A 105 21.96 8.79 -15.75
CA GLU A 105 20.69 9.03 -16.45
C GLU A 105 20.65 10.44 -17.06
N SER A 106 21.09 11.45 -16.29
CA SER A 106 21.20 12.82 -16.80
C SER A 106 22.21 12.94 -17.94
N MET A 107 23.36 12.27 -17.80
CA MET A 107 24.42 12.23 -18.79
C MET A 107 23.96 11.51 -20.08
N ASP A 108 23.26 10.39 -19.96
CA ASP A 108 22.73 9.63 -21.09
C ASP A 108 21.73 10.45 -21.93
N SER A 109 20.88 11.22 -21.26
CA SER A 109 19.96 12.14 -21.94
C SER A 109 20.66 13.19 -22.79
N LEU A 110 21.86 13.59 -22.41
CA LEU A 110 22.69 14.54 -23.16
C LEU A 110 23.48 13.85 -24.29
N ASP A 111 24.04 12.68 -23.98
CA ASP A 111 24.90 11.88 -24.88
C ASP A 111 24.11 11.31 -26.07
N CYS A 112 22.81 11.08 -25.89
CA CYS A 112 21.90 10.54 -26.91
C CYS A 112 21.23 11.60 -27.77
N ARG A 113 21.67 12.86 -27.70
CA ARG A 113 21.14 13.89 -28.62
C ARG A 113 21.68 13.69 -30.03
N PRO A 114 20.79 13.87 -31.04
CA PRO A 114 21.24 13.78 -32.43
C PRO A 114 22.30 14.85 -32.74
N ASP A 115 23.33 14.43 -33.50
CA ASP A 115 24.29 15.37 -34.11
C ASP A 115 23.63 16.26 -35.18
N THR A 116 24.37 17.15 -35.75
CA THR A 116 23.91 18.05 -36.85
C THR A 116 23.42 17.30 -38.10
N LYS A 117 23.69 16.01 -38.22
CA LYS A 117 23.26 15.10 -39.27
C LYS A 117 22.11 14.14 -38.84
N GLY A 118 21.54 14.36 -37.64
CA GLY A 118 20.47 13.54 -37.10
C GLY A 118 20.91 12.19 -36.55
N ARG A 119 22.22 11.94 -36.37
CA ARG A 119 22.74 10.63 -35.91
C ARG A 119 22.92 10.65 -34.40
N VAL A 120 22.47 9.61 -33.75
CA VAL A 120 22.70 9.36 -32.30
C VAL A 120 23.86 8.39 -32.14
N LYS A 121 24.93 8.84 -31.46
CA LYS A 121 26.12 8.04 -31.18
C LYS A 121 26.60 8.29 -29.75
N PRO A 122 25.95 7.63 -28.77
CA PRO A 122 26.34 7.84 -27.38
C PRO A 122 27.75 7.30 -27.11
N ALA A 123 28.58 8.14 -26.49
CA ALA A 123 29.97 7.81 -26.18
C ALA A 123 30.11 7.10 -24.83
N PHE A 124 29.21 7.36 -23.88
CA PHE A 124 29.33 6.93 -22.49
C PHE A 124 28.35 5.83 -22.09
N ARG A 125 27.23 5.67 -22.83
CA ARG A 125 26.11 4.78 -22.46
C ARG A 125 26.58 3.37 -22.10
N LYS A 126 27.36 2.74 -22.97
CA LYS A 126 27.77 1.35 -22.81
C LYS A 126 28.56 1.11 -21.51
N ASP A 127 29.57 1.97 -21.28
CA ASP A 127 30.48 1.80 -20.14
C ASP A 127 29.77 2.17 -18.82
N ASN A 128 28.96 3.23 -18.83
CA ASN A 128 28.18 3.61 -17.67
C ASN A 128 27.14 2.54 -17.30
N ALA A 129 26.41 2.00 -18.29
CA ALA A 129 25.46 0.94 -18.06
C ALA A 129 26.12 -0.31 -17.46
N ALA A 130 27.27 -0.72 -18.00
CA ALA A 130 27.99 -1.89 -17.50
C ALA A 130 28.49 -1.70 -16.05
N LEU A 131 29.00 -0.51 -15.71
CA LEU A 131 29.40 -0.20 -14.33
C LEU A 131 28.17 -0.22 -13.39
N LEU A 132 27.09 0.46 -13.78
CA LEU A 132 25.90 0.59 -12.94
C LEU A 132 25.18 -0.75 -12.77
N ASP A 133 25.18 -1.62 -13.77
CA ASP A 133 24.64 -2.98 -13.63
C ASP A 133 25.36 -3.76 -12.53
N GLN A 134 26.70 -3.68 -12.46
CA GLN A 134 27.47 -4.29 -11.39
C GLN A 134 27.13 -3.71 -10.01
N LEU A 135 26.78 -2.42 -9.93
CA LEU A 135 26.41 -1.73 -8.69
C LEU A 135 24.94 -1.88 -8.34
N ARG A 136 24.09 -2.35 -9.25
CA ARG A 136 22.64 -2.41 -9.09
C ARG A 136 22.17 -3.15 -7.81
N PRO A 137 22.81 -4.25 -7.37
CA PRO A 137 22.47 -4.88 -6.10
C PRO A 137 22.54 -3.95 -4.87
N ASN A 138 23.41 -2.92 -4.90
CA ASN A 138 23.50 -1.96 -3.80
C ASN A 138 22.25 -1.09 -3.67
N LEU A 139 21.50 -0.87 -4.73
CA LEU A 139 20.22 -0.16 -4.65
C LEU A 139 19.21 -1.00 -3.83
N TYR A 140 19.12 -2.30 -4.11
CA TYR A 140 18.26 -3.19 -3.34
C TYR A 140 18.68 -3.26 -1.86
N PHE A 141 19.99 -3.46 -1.59
CA PHE A 141 20.49 -3.51 -0.22
C PHE A 141 20.39 -2.16 0.51
N GLY A 142 20.56 -1.06 -0.21
CA GLY A 142 20.31 0.29 0.32
C GLY A 142 18.84 0.48 0.72
N GLY A 143 17.91 0.10 -0.13
CA GLY A 143 16.48 0.12 0.19
C GLY A 143 16.15 -0.68 1.44
N THR A 144 16.65 -1.91 1.55
CA THR A 144 16.44 -2.75 2.74
C THR A 144 17.12 -2.18 4.00
N TYR A 145 18.28 -1.53 3.85
CA TYR A 145 18.96 -0.86 4.95
C TYR A 145 18.12 0.29 5.51
N PHE A 146 17.59 1.17 4.65
CA PHE A 146 16.77 2.30 5.07
C PHE A 146 15.40 1.87 5.60
N LEU A 147 14.80 0.80 5.08
CA LEU A 147 13.60 0.20 5.68
C LEU A 147 13.81 -0.21 7.14
N ARG A 148 14.95 -0.87 7.44
CA ARG A 148 15.30 -1.24 8.82
C ARG A 148 15.58 -0.05 9.73
N LYS A 149 15.87 1.11 9.15
CA LYS A 149 16.04 2.40 9.84
C LYS A 149 14.75 3.20 9.91
N GLU A 150 13.64 2.64 9.42
CA GLU A 150 12.33 3.30 9.34
C GLU A 150 12.34 4.59 8.49
N ASP A 151 13.38 4.79 7.69
CA ASP A 151 13.44 5.86 6.68
C ASP A 151 12.77 5.37 5.39
N HIS A 152 11.43 5.36 5.41
CA HIS A 152 10.61 4.82 4.34
C HIS A 152 10.74 5.62 3.04
N MET A 153 10.93 6.93 3.14
CA MET A 153 11.11 7.77 1.95
C MET A 153 12.40 7.42 1.20
N THR A 154 13.51 7.40 1.91
CA THR A 154 14.80 7.03 1.30
C THR A 154 14.78 5.58 0.80
N ALA A 155 14.14 4.66 1.55
CA ALA A 155 13.98 3.27 1.12
C ALA A 155 13.20 3.16 -0.20
N PHE A 156 12.07 3.88 -0.32
CA PHE A 156 11.30 3.95 -1.55
C PHE A 156 12.15 4.43 -2.72
N ASP A 157 12.88 5.53 -2.55
CA ASP A 157 13.73 6.09 -3.61
C ASP A 157 14.80 5.10 -4.11
N PHE A 158 15.34 4.26 -3.21
CA PHE A 158 16.29 3.21 -3.59
C PHE A 158 15.62 2.11 -4.42
N PHE A 159 14.48 1.60 -3.98
CA PHE A 159 13.74 0.59 -4.72
C PHE A 159 13.20 1.14 -6.04
N GLU A 160 12.72 2.37 -6.06
CA GLU A 160 12.29 3.04 -7.27
C GLU A 160 13.44 3.15 -8.30
N THR A 161 14.63 3.56 -7.86
CA THR A 161 15.81 3.61 -8.73
C THR A 161 16.15 2.23 -9.28
N TYR A 162 16.06 1.19 -8.43
CA TYR A 162 16.29 -0.21 -8.83
C TYR A 162 15.29 -0.71 -9.87
N LEU A 163 14.01 -0.43 -9.68
CA LEU A 163 12.92 -0.88 -10.55
C LEU A 163 12.89 -0.09 -11.86
N ARG A 164 13.04 1.23 -11.77
CA ARG A 164 12.98 2.13 -12.91
C ARG A 164 14.13 1.90 -13.90
N ALA A 165 15.25 1.34 -13.45
CA ALA A 165 16.37 1.00 -14.33
C ALA A 165 15.94 0.14 -15.54
N ASP A 166 14.93 -0.75 -15.39
CA ASP A 166 14.40 -1.57 -16.49
C ASP A 166 13.84 -0.75 -17.66
N SER A 167 13.21 0.38 -17.38
CA SER A 167 12.59 1.27 -18.37
C SER A 167 13.50 2.41 -18.84
N GLN A 168 14.70 2.57 -18.26
CA GLN A 168 15.62 3.63 -18.64
C GLN A 168 16.34 3.32 -19.95
N PRO A 169 16.41 4.27 -20.90
CA PRO A 169 17.15 4.08 -22.16
C PRO A 169 18.60 3.67 -21.97
N LEU A 170 19.23 4.09 -20.88
CA LEU A 170 20.60 3.71 -20.48
C LEU A 170 20.78 2.18 -20.41
N PHE A 171 19.75 1.45 -19.98
CA PHE A 171 19.80 -0.02 -19.78
C PHE A 171 19.09 -0.80 -20.88
N THR A 172 18.93 -0.22 -22.06
CA THR A 172 18.31 -0.92 -23.20
C THR A 172 19.05 -2.26 -23.47
N GLY A 173 18.30 -3.36 -23.45
CA GLY A 173 18.81 -4.71 -23.69
C GLY A 173 19.20 -5.50 -22.43
N TYR A 174 19.06 -4.95 -21.23
CA TYR A 174 19.27 -5.69 -19.98
C TYR A 174 18.04 -6.51 -19.56
N ASP A 175 16.81 -6.07 -19.90
CA ASP A 175 15.54 -6.77 -19.64
C ASP A 175 15.40 -7.25 -18.18
N TYR A 176 15.61 -6.37 -17.20
CA TYR A 176 15.63 -6.74 -15.78
C TYR A 176 14.31 -7.37 -15.31
N THR A 177 13.17 -6.95 -15.84
CA THR A 177 11.88 -7.59 -15.53
C THR A 177 11.88 -9.09 -15.84
N LYS A 178 12.65 -9.55 -16.83
CA LYS A 178 12.75 -10.97 -17.19
C LYS A 178 13.95 -11.67 -16.55
N THR A 179 15.05 -10.96 -16.38
CA THR A 179 16.35 -11.55 -15.99
C THR A 179 16.60 -11.50 -14.49
N ASP A 180 16.00 -10.54 -13.77
CA ASP A 180 16.24 -10.31 -12.36
C ASP A 180 15.10 -10.82 -11.48
N LYS A 181 15.34 -11.91 -10.77
CA LYS A 181 14.38 -12.55 -9.86
C LYS A 181 13.97 -11.69 -8.67
N ARG A 182 14.71 -10.61 -8.38
CA ARG A 182 14.41 -9.72 -7.26
C ARG A 182 13.46 -8.57 -7.61
N MET A 183 13.06 -8.43 -8.89
CA MET A 183 12.18 -7.34 -9.32
C MET A 183 10.86 -7.32 -8.53
N ALA A 184 10.19 -8.47 -8.41
CA ALA A 184 8.94 -8.57 -7.68
C ALA A 184 9.11 -8.26 -6.18
N GLU A 185 10.19 -8.75 -5.58
CA GLU A 185 10.47 -8.47 -4.16
C GLU A 185 10.82 -6.99 -3.93
N ALA A 186 11.62 -6.38 -4.81
CA ALA A 186 11.93 -4.94 -4.73
C ALA A 186 10.67 -4.07 -4.89
N ALA A 187 9.76 -4.46 -5.79
CA ALA A 187 8.49 -3.79 -5.99
C ALA A 187 7.60 -3.88 -4.73
N PHE A 188 7.52 -5.06 -4.11
CA PHE A 188 6.81 -5.24 -2.84
C PHE A 188 7.38 -4.35 -1.72
N TRP A 189 8.71 -4.24 -1.61
CA TRP A 189 9.31 -3.37 -0.60
C TRP A 189 9.12 -1.87 -0.90
N ALA A 190 9.09 -1.48 -2.18
CA ALA A 190 8.71 -0.11 -2.57
C ALA A 190 7.27 0.18 -2.18
N GLU A 191 6.34 -0.72 -2.49
CA GLU A 191 4.93 -0.64 -2.10
C GLU A 191 4.76 -0.56 -0.58
N SER A 192 5.46 -1.43 0.17
CA SER A 192 5.46 -1.43 1.63
C SER A 192 5.96 -0.11 2.21
N ALA A 193 6.98 0.51 1.61
CA ALA A 193 7.47 1.83 2.01
C ALA A 193 6.39 2.90 1.77
N GLY A 194 5.74 2.89 0.60
CA GLY A 194 4.60 3.77 0.29
C GLY A 194 3.47 3.61 1.30
N TYR A 195 3.09 2.37 1.60
CA TYR A 195 2.08 2.04 2.60
C TYR A 195 2.42 2.59 4.00
N ARG A 196 3.67 2.42 4.45
CA ARG A 196 4.12 2.94 5.74
C ARG A 196 4.08 4.47 5.83
N MET A 197 4.27 5.15 4.71
CA MET A 197 4.13 6.61 4.59
C MET A 197 2.68 7.07 4.43
N GLN A 198 1.73 6.17 4.26
CA GLN A 198 0.34 6.44 3.87
C GLN A 198 0.25 7.25 2.55
N ASP A 199 1.19 7.01 1.65
CA ASP A 199 1.26 7.63 0.33
C ASP A 199 0.64 6.69 -0.71
N ALA A 200 -0.58 6.99 -1.12
CA ALA A 200 -1.33 6.14 -2.05
C ALA A 200 -0.65 6.03 -3.42
N GLU A 201 -0.07 7.13 -3.94
CA GLU A 201 0.59 7.12 -5.25
C GLU A 201 1.80 6.19 -5.24
N ARG A 202 2.66 6.30 -4.21
CA ARG A 202 3.82 5.43 -4.07
C ARG A 202 3.44 3.97 -3.80
N THR A 203 2.38 3.74 -3.04
CA THR A 203 1.86 2.39 -2.77
C THR A 203 1.40 1.70 -4.04
N LEU A 204 0.69 2.41 -4.92
CA LEU A 204 0.14 1.83 -6.15
C LEU A 204 1.16 1.69 -7.28
N ARG A 205 2.26 2.45 -7.26
CA ARG A 205 3.15 2.66 -8.42
C ARG A 205 3.74 1.38 -9.01
N TYR A 206 4.08 0.40 -8.19
CA TYR A 206 4.74 -0.83 -8.60
C TYR A 206 3.95 -2.10 -8.28
N PHE A 207 2.65 -1.95 -8.00
CA PHE A 207 1.78 -3.07 -7.62
C PHE A 207 1.77 -4.21 -8.64
N ASP A 208 1.69 -3.92 -9.94
CA ASP A 208 1.63 -4.96 -10.97
C ASP A 208 2.88 -5.85 -11.00
N ILE A 209 4.02 -5.32 -10.56
CA ILE A 209 5.24 -6.08 -10.40
C ILE A 209 5.23 -6.79 -9.04
N ALA A 210 4.86 -6.10 -7.96
CA ALA A 210 4.85 -6.62 -6.59
C ALA A 210 3.95 -7.86 -6.44
N VAL A 211 2.79 -7.85 -7.09
CA VAL A 211 1.81 -8.95 -7.02
C VAL A 211 2.32 -10.25 -7.66
N THR A 212 3.39 -10.20 -8.45
CA THR A 212 4.02 -11.40 -9.03
C THR A 212 4.87 -12.19 -8.02
N ASP A 213 5.22 -11.61 -6.87
CA ASP A 213 5.80 -12.35 -5.73
C ASP A 213 4.69 -13.12 -5.01
N THR A 214 4.50 -14.38 -5.37
CA THR A 214 3.40 -15.22 -4.84
C THR A 214 3.41 -15.34 -3.31
N ALA A 215 4.57 -15.24 -2.67
CA ALA A 215 4.68 -15.31 -1.22
C ALA A 215 4.14 -14.05 -0.52
N LYS A 216 4.23 -12.90 -1.19
CA LYS A 216 3.89 -11.59 -0.64
C LYS A 216 2.65 -10.95 -1.28
N ALA A 217 2.15 -11.50 -2.39
CA ALA A 217 1.05 -10.93 -3.18
C ALA A 217 -0.21 -10.58 -2.36
N ARG A 218 -0.57 -11.42 -1.38
CA ARG A 218 -1.71 -11.14 -0.48
C ARG A 218 -1.54 -9.85 0.32
N TYR A 219 -0.31 -9.52 0.74
CA TYR A 219 0.00 -8.27 1.45
C TYR A 219 0.05 -7.08 0.49
N ALA A 220 0.59 -7.28 -0.73
CA ALA A 220 0.54 -6.26 -1.77
C ALA A 220 -0.92 -5.88 -2.08
N MET A 221 -1.80 -6.84 -2.27
CA MET A 221 -3.22 -6.59 -2.48
C MET A 221 -3.90 -5.88 -1.29
N GLN A 222 -3.50 -6.21 -0.06
CA GLN A 222 -3.94 -5.48 1.14
C GLN A 222 -3.52 -4.01 1.08
N TYR A 223 -2.26 -3.73 0.74
CA TYR A 223 -1.74 -2.35 0.68
C TYR A 223 -2.45 -1.51 -0.40
N VAL A 224 -2.76 -2.12 -1.54
CA VAL A 224 -3.56 -1.49 -2.60
C VAL A 224 -4.96 -1.12 -2.11
N CYS A 225 -5.64 -2.01 -1.37
CA CYS A 225 -6.93 -1.68 -0.77
C CYS A 225 -6.81 -0.44 0.14
N GLU A 226 -5.81 -0.40 1.00
CA GLU A 226 -5.61 0.75 1.89
C GLU A 226 -5.31 2.03 1.11
N ALA A 227 -4.52 1.95 0.03
CA ALA A 227 -4.23 3.10 -0.83
C ALA A 227 -5.51 3.70 -1.46
N TYR A 228 -6.39 2.88 -2.00
CA TYR A 228 -7.68 3.35 -2.53
C TYR A 228 -8.59 3.91 -1.43
N ARG A 229 -8.55 3.33 -0.23
CA ARG A 229 -9.29 3.86 0.93
C ARG A 229 -8.81 5.27 1.30
N TRP A 230 -7.50 5.53 1.31
CA TRP A 230 -6.95 6.88 1.55
C TRP A 230 -7.35 7.87 0.47
N GLN A 231 -7.42 7.43 -0.79
CA GLN A 231 -7.90 8.24 -1.91
C GLN A 231 -9.42 8.48 -1.87
N LYS A 232 -10.16 7.75 -1.01
CA LYS A 232 -11.62 7.73 -0.95
C LYS A 232 -12.24 7.28 -2.28
N ASP A 233 -11.55 6.42 -3.01
CA ASP A 233 -12.06 5.79 -4.21
C ASP A 233 -12.79 4.48 -3.85
N ASP A 234 -14.08 4.62 -3.49
CA ASP A 234 -14.92 3.48 -3.08
C ASP A 234 -15.01 2.39 -4.16
N ALA A 235 -15.00 2.77 -5.45
CA ALA A 235 -15.13 1.82 -6.55
C ALA A 235 -13.86 0.98 -6.71
N ALA A 236 -12.69 1.63 -6.72
CA ALA A 236 -11.41 0.95 -6.79
C ALA A 236 -11.14 0.11 -5.52
N TYR A 237 -11.50 0.64 -4.36
CA TYR A 237 -11.41 -0.08 -3.08
C TYR A 237 -12.21 -1.38 -3.10
N LEU A 238 -13.48 -1.32 -3.50
CA LEU A 238 -14.34 -2.51 -3.60
C LEU A 238 -13.79 -3.51 -4.63
N ALA A 239 -13.34 -3.04 -5.79
CA ALA A 239 -12.75 -3.91 -6.81
C ALA A 239 -11.49 -4.63 -6.30
N ALA A 240 -10.62 -3.92 -5.57
CA ALA A 240 -9.43 -4.48 -4.96
C ALA A 240 -9.77 -5.51 -3.86
N LEU A 241 -10.76 -5.23 -3.00
CA LEU A 241 -11.23 -6.17 -1.98
C LEU A 241 -11.75 -7.46 -2.60
N LYS A 242 -12.57 -7.36 -3.66
CA LYS A 242 -13.10 -8.53 -4.38
C LYS A 242 -11.99 -9.38 -4.97
N ARG A 243 -11.07 -8.76 -5.70
CA ARG A 243 -9.90 -9.43 -6.28
C ARG A 243 -9.05 -10.11 -5.22
N GLY A 244 -8.86 -9.43 -4.07
CA GLY A 244 -8.11 -9.98 -2.94
C GLY A 244 -8.79 -11.18 -2.30
N PHE A 245 -10.10 -11.12 -2.11
CA PHE A 245 -10.89 -12.22 -1.58
C PHE A 245 -10.91 -13.43 -2.53
N GLU A 246 -11.12 -13.21 -3.82
CA GLU A 246 -11.09 -14.29 -4.83
C GLU A 246 -9.74 -15.01 -4.87
N ALA A 247 -8.63 -14.28 -4.77
CA ALA A 247 -7.30 -14.86 -4.81
C ALA A 247 -6.86 -15.49 -3.47
N TYR A 248 -7.34 -14.96 -2.33
CA TYR A 248 -6.90 -15.32 -0.98
C TYR A 248 -8.08 -15.32 0.01
N PRO A 249 -9.07 -16.24 -0.15
CA PRO A 249 -10.28 -16.24 0.68
C PRO A 249 -10.01 -16.44 2.17
N ASP A 250 -8.94 -17.16 2.52
CA ASP A 250 -8.56 -17.42 3.91
C ASP A 250 -7.69 -16.28 4.52
N PHE A 251 -7.31 -15.28 3.74
CA PHE A 251 -6.52 -14.19 4.29
C PHE A 251 -7.41 -13.23 5.08
N PRO A 252 -7.13 -12.99 6.39
CA PRO A 252 -8.09 -12.38 7.33
C PRO A 252 -8.36 -10.90 7.09
N TYR A 253 -7.90 -10.34 5.97
CA TYR A 253 -8.08 -8.94 5.64
C TYR A 253 -9.32 -8.67 4.77
N PHE A 254 -9.55 -9.45 3.71
CA PHE A 254 -10.50 -9.09 2.66
C PHE A 254 -11.96 -9.35 3.05
N PHE A 255 -12.25 -10.56 3.54
CA PHE A 255 -13.62 -10.97 3.85
C PHE A 255 -14.33 -10.02 4.84
N PRO A 256 -13.78 -9.72 6.03
CA PRO A 256 -14.46 -8.84 6.98
C PRO A 256 -14.77 -7.47 6.37
N ARG A 257 -13.84 -6.90 5.57
CA ARG A 257 -14.02 -5.59 4.93
C ARG A 257 -15.05 -5.58 3.83
N LEU A 258 -15.21 -6.70 3.10
CA LEU A 258 -16.30 -6.86 2.14
C LEU A 258 -17.66 -6.87 2.85
N ILE A 259 -17.77 -7.64 3.95
CA ILE A 259 -18.99 -7.71 4.75
C ILE A 259 -19.32 -6.33 5.35
N ASP A 260 -18.33 -5.65 5.94
CA ASP A 260 -18.51 -4.30 6.48
C ASP A 260 -18.94 -3.30 5.41
N TYR A 261 -18.33 -3.37 4.21
CA TYR A 261 -18.68 -2.52 3.08
C TYR A 261 -20.15 -2.69 2.68
N TYR A 262 -20.59 -3.94 2.50
CA TYR A 262 -21.97 -4.22 2.07
C TYR A 262 -23.00 -3.95 3.17
N ASN A 263 -22.67 -4.21 4.42
CA ASN A 263 -23.52 -3.84 5.56
C ASN A 263 -23.66 -2.31 5.66
N GLY A 264 -22.57 -1.56 5.48
CA GLY A 264 -22.61 -0.10 5.49
C GLY A 264 -23.37 0.52 4.30
N LYS A 265 -23.56 -0.23 3.21
CA LYS A 265 -24.38 0.17 2.05
C LYS A 265 -25.80 -0.40 2.10
N GLU A 266 -26.20 -1.08 3.18
CA GLU A 266 -27.50 -1.75 3.33
C GLU A 266 -27.79 -2.74 2.19
N GLN A 267 -26.76 -3.53 1.80
CA GLN A 267 -26.81 -4.53 0.72
C GLN A 267 -26.64 -5.96 1.27
N PRO A 268 -27.59 -6.46 2.05
CA PRO A 268 -27.46 -7.79 2.70
C PRO A 268 -27.42 -8.96 1.71
N ASP A 269 -28.00 -8.84 0.50
CA ASP A 269 -27.87 -9.86 -0.55
C ASP A 269 -26.41 -10.05 -0.97
N SER A 270 -25.68 -8.97 -1.12
CA SER A 270 -24.25 -9.02 -1.47
C SER A 270 -23.42 -9.57 -0.32
N ALA A 271 -23.72 -9.19 0.93
CA ALA A 271 -23.07 -9.75 2.11
C ALA A 271 -23.31 -11.26 2.20
N LEU A 272 -24.55 -11.72 1.95
CA LEU A 272 -24.91 -13.13 1.92
C LEU A 272 -24.12 -13.90 0.84
N TYR A 273 -24.05 -13.35 -0.38
CA TYR A 273 -23.30 -13.96 -1.47
C TYR A 273 -21.84 -14.22 -1.07
N TYR A 274 -21.12 -13.21 -0.52
CA TYR A 274 -19.73 -13.38 -0.13
C TYR A 274 -19.55 -14.30 1.09
N ALA A 275 -20.51 -14.33 2.01
CA ALA A 275 -20.49 -15.28 3.12
C ALA A 275 -20.64 -16.73 2.61
N GLU A 276 -21.50 -16.96 1.61
CA GLU A 276 -21.69 -18.27 0.99
C GLU A 276 -20.48 -18.71 0.17
N GLU A 277 -19.84 -17.77 -0.58
CA GLU A 277 -18.59 -18.06 -1.29
C GLU A 277 -17.45 -18.42 -0.31
N ALA A 278 -17.33 -17.70 0.80
CA ALA A 278 -16.34 -18.00 1.84
C ALA A 278 -16.56 -19.38 2.47
N LEU A 279 -17.80 -19.75 2.72
CA LEU A 279 -18.17 -21.06 3.29
C LEU A 279 -17.87 -22.25 2.36
N LYS A 280 -17.67 -22.02 1.05
CA LYS A 280 -17.21 -23.09 0.14
C LYS A 280 -15.77 -23.49 0.43
N THR A 281 -14.95 -22.58 0.91
CA THR A 281 -13.54 -22.83 1.26
C THR A 281 -13.38 -23.39 2.67
N ASN A 282 -14.14 -22.87 3.62
CA ASN A 282 -14.16 -23.35 5.00
C ASN A 282 -15.61 -23.38 5.57
N PRO A 283 -16.29 -24.53 5.45
CA PRO A 283 -17.69 -24.65 5.81
C PRO A 283 -18.02 -24.40 7.29
N ASP A 284 -17.07 -24.58 8.18
CA ASP A 284 -17.25 -24.46 9.64
C ASP A 284 -16.59 -23.20 10.22
N ALA A 285 -16.13 -22.26 9.37
CA ALA A 285 -15.57 -21.01 9.84
C ALA A 285 -16.63 -20.16 10.55
N GLU A 286 -16.44 -19.96 11.86
CA GLU A 286 -17.37 -19.20 12.72
C GLU A 286 -17.66 -17.81 12.16
N LEU A 287 -16.62 -17.11 11.68
CA LEU A 287 -16.74 -15.76 11.08
C LEU A 287 -17.67 -15.78 9.85
N PHE A 288 -17.53 -16.78 8.98
CA PHE A 288 -18.31 -16.86 7.74
C PHE A 288 -19.77 -17.24 8.03
N LEU A 289 -19.98 -18.17 8.95
CA LEU A 289 -21.32 -18.53 9.42
C LEU A 289 -22.01 -17.37 10.12
N LEU A 290 -21.29 -16.60 10.94
CA LEU A 290 -21.84 -15.42 11.60
C LEU A 290 -22.25 -14.36 10.58
N ALA A 291 -21.41 -14.05 9.62
CA ALA A 291 -21.74 -13.12 8.54
C ALA A 291 -22.98 -13.57 7.75
N LYS A 292 -23.07 -14.88 7.45
CA LYS A 292 -24.25 -15.46 6.79
C LYS A 292 -25.51 -15.30 7.63
N SER A 293 -25.45 -15.58 8.94
CA SER A 293 -26.62 -15.49 9.82
C SER A 293 -27.13 -14.06 9.94
N VAL A 294 -26.22 -13.06 10.04
CA VAL A 294 -26.56 -11.63 10.08
C VAL A 294 -27.19 -11.18 8.75
N ALA A 295 -26.62 -11.57 7.63
CA ALA A 295 -27.17 -11.24 6.31
C ALA A 295 -28.57 -11.83 6.12
N LEU A 296 -28.79 -13.09 6.52
CA LEU A 296 -30.10 -13.74 6.47
C LEU A 296 -31.13 -13.06 7.37
N LEU A 297 -30.71 -12.62 8.57
CA LEU A 297 -31.58 -11.87 9.48
C LEU A 297 -32.03 -10.54 8.84
N ASN A 298 -31.11 -9.82 8.22
CA ASN A 298 -31.40 -8.55 7.53
C ASN A 298 -32.26 -8.73 6.27
N LEU A 299 -32.22 -9.91 5.64
CA LEU A 299 -33.05 -10.29 4.50
C LEU A 299 -34.42 -10.86 4.93
N GLU A 300 -34.72 -10.86 6.23
CA GLU A 300 -35.93 -11.45 6.78
C GLU A 300 -36.11 -12.97 6.50
N ARG A 301 -35.00 -13.66 6.15
CA ARG A 301 -34.93 -15.11 5.94
C ARG A 301 -34.72 -15.81 7.28
N TYR A 302 -35.75 -15.69 8.17
CA TYR A 302 -35.62 -16.05 9.59
C TYR A 302 -35.33 -17.53 9.83
N ASP A 303 -35.96 -18.45 9.14
CA ASP A 303 -35.74 -19.89 9.34
C ASP A 303 -34.30 -20.30 9.00
N GLU A 304 -33.77 -19.74 7.92
CA GLU A 304 -32.39 -20.00 7.52
C GLU A 304 -31.40 -19.36 8.50
N CYS A 305 -31.69 -18.14 8.97
CA CYS A 305 -30.90 -17.48 10.00
C CYS A 305 -30.82 -18.33 11.28
N ILE A 306 -31.95 -18.88 11.74
CA ILE A 306 -32.03 -19.77 12.91
C ILE A 306 -31.15 -21.00 12.67
N THR A 307 -31.33 -21.69 11.54
CA THR A 307 -30.55 -22.89 11.21
C THR A 307 -29.05 -22.67 11.22
N VAL A 308 -28.58 -21.56 10.60
CA VAL A 308 -27.14 -21.21 10.55
C VAL A 308 -26.63 -20.84 11.95
N SER A 309 -27.43 -20.10 12.72
CA SER A 309 -27.04 -19.70 14.08
C SER A 309 -27.03 -20.88 15.06
N GLU A 310 -27.94 -21.85 14.93
CA GLU A 310 -27.92 -23.11 15.72
C GLU A 310 -26.67 -23.92 15.41
N ARG A 311 -26.22 -23.97 14.14
CA ARG A 311 -24.95 -24.60 13.77
C ARG A 311 -23.77 -23.89 14.45
N LEU A 312 -23.77 -22.56 14.51
CA LEU A 312 -22.74 -21.79 15.22
C LEU A 312 -22.74 -22.11 16.71
N VAL A 313 -23.89 -22.17 17.36
CA VAL A 313 -23.98 -22.53 18.78
C VAL A 313 -23.43 -23.94 19.02
N ALA A 314 -23.68 -24.88 18.09
CA ALA A 314 -23.16 -26.24 18.19
C ALA A 314 -21.63 -26.31 18.02
N LEU A 315 -21.02 -25.39 17.24
CA LEU A 315 -19.56 -25.28 17.07
C LEU A 315 -18.90 -24.58 18.23
N ASN A 316 -19.53 -23.51 18.73
CA ASN A 316 -19.00 -22.69 19.80
C ASN A 316 -20.15 -22.03 20.59
N ASP A 317 -20.47 -22.60 21.72
CA ASP A 317 -21.57 -22.15 22.61
C ASP A 317 -21.21 -20.90 23.44
N THR A 318 -19.96 -20.44 23.37
CA THR A 318 -19.49 -19.21 24.05
C THR A 318 -19.68 -17.93 23.24
N LEU A 319 -20.01 -18.04 21.94
CA LEU A 319 -20.33 -16.89 21.09
C LEU A 319 -21.72 -16.34 21.45
N ALA A 320 -21.79 -15.04 21.74
CA ALA A 320 -23.07 -14.40 22.11
C ALA A 320 -23.96 -14.16 20.89
N GLU A 321 -23.41 -13.68 19.78
CA GLU A 321 -24.16 -13.22 18.60
C GLU A 321 -25.12 -14.26 18.00
N PRO A 322 -24.78 -15.55 17.90
CA PRO A 322 -25.74 -16.55 17.39
C PRO A 322 -27.03 -16.66 18.22
N TYR A 323 -26.92 -16.53 19.53
CA TYR A 323 -28.10 -16.53 20.42
C TYR A 323 -28.96 -15.30 20.19
N PHE A 324 -28.36 -14.14 20.01
CA PHE A 324 -29.05 -12.91 19.66
C PHE A 324 -29.80 -13.06 18.32
N ASN A 325 -29.14 -13.61 17.30
CA ASN A 325 -29.72 -13.77 15.97
C ASN A 325 -30.90 -14.73 16.00
N ILE A 326 -30.79 -15.87 16.69
CA ILE A 326 -31.91 -16.82 16.86
C ILE A 326 -33.10 -16.15 17.54
N ALA A 327 -32.86 -15.51 18.68
CA ALA A 327 -33.93 -14.85 19.43
C ALA A 327 -34.61 -13.76 18.61
N THR A 328 -33.80 -12.92 17.95
CA THR A 328 -34.27 -11.80 17.11
C THR A 328 -35.09 -12.33 15.91
N ALA A 329 -34.61 -13.36 15.24
CA ALA A 329 -35.34 -14.00 14.14
C ALA A 329 -36.74 -14.50 14.58
N LYS A 330 -36.80 -15.21 15.72
CA LYS A 330 -38.09 -15.67 16.29
C LYS A 330 -39.02 -14.53 16.69
N LEU A 331 -38.49 -13.48 17.27
CA LEU A 331 -39.25 -12.26 17.63
C LEU A 331 -39.81 -11.55 16.39
N ASN A 332 -39.02 -11.50 15.32
CA ASN A 332 -39.45 -10.88 14.06
C ASN A 332 -40.49 -11.77 13.35
N GLN A 333 -40.37 -13.11 13.36
CA GLN A 333 -41.42 -14.04 12.89
C GLN A 333 -42.72 -13.76 13.64
N ALA A 334 -42.69 -13.65 14.97
CA ALA A 334 -43.88 -13.35 15.76
C ALA A 334 -44.49 -11.98 15.38
N LEU A 335 -43.67 -10.98 15.08
CA LEU A 335 -44.11 -9.66 14.63
C LEU A 335 -44.78 -9.70 13.25
N VAL A 336 -44.21 -10.47 12.31
CA VAL A 336 -44.82 -10.65 10.97
C VAL A 336 -46.22 -11.30 11.12
N MET A 337 -46.32 -12.38 11.89
CA MET A 337 -47.60 -13.04 12.13
C MET A 337 -48.66 -12.13 12.81
N ASP A 338 -48.23 -11.28 13.75
CA ASP A 338 -49.12 -10.36 14.44
C ASP A 338 -49.65 -9.25 13.52
N ARG A 339 -48.84 -8.81 12.53
CA ARG A 339 -49.25 -7.82 11.53
C ARG A 339 -50.21 -8.41 10.48
N GLU A 340 -50.01 -9.66 10.07
CA GLU A 340 -50.78 -10.29 9.03
C GLU A 340 -52.20 -10.70 9.47
N ASP A 341 -52.40 -10.97 10.77
CA ASP A 341 -53.67 -11.46 11.27
C ASP A 341 -54.18 -10.73 12.52
N MET A 342 -55.07 -9.78 12.32
CA MET A 342 -55.80 -9.05 13.37
C MET A 342 -56.86 -9.93 14.08
N SER A 343 -57.11 -11.16 13.59
CA SER A 343 -58.21 -12.04 14.06
C SER A 343 -57.85 -12.91 15.29
N ARG A 344 -56.67 -12.80 15.83
CA ARG A 344 -56.12 -13.64 16.93
C ARG A 344 -55.94 -15.14 16.56
N ARG A 345 -55.98 -15.49 15.30
CA ARG A 345 -55.84 -16.88 14.83
C ARG A 345 -54.46 -17.46 15.20
N TYR A 346 -53.39 -16.67 15.03
CA TYR A 346 -52.03 -17.08 15.30
C TYR A 346 -51.54 -16.82 16.73
N ARG A 347 -52.40 -16.43 17.65
CA ARG A 347 -52.02 -16.11 19.04
C ARG A 347 -51.20 -17.19 19.73
N LYS A 348 -51.54 -18.47 19.50
CA LYS A 348 -50.78 -19.60 20.09
C LYS A 348 -49.38 -19.72 19.47
N ASP A 349 -49.26 -19.54 18.17
CA ASP A 349 -48.02 -19.67 17.44
C ASP A 349 -47.10 -18.50 17.80
N ILE A 350 -47.62 -17.28 17.89
CA ILE A 350 -46.91 -16.10 18.38
C ILE A 350 -46.39 -16.32 19.80
N GLN A 351 -47.23 -16.86 20.71
CA GLN A 351 -46.83 -17.13 22.08
C GLN A 351 -45.74 -18.22 22.15
N LYS A 352 -45.81 -19.24 21.26
CA LYS A 352 -44.77 -20.26 21.11
C LYS A 352 -43.44 -19.65 20.70
N LEU A 353 -43.43 -18.75 19.70
CA LEU A 353 -42.21 -18.07 19.25
C LEU A 353 -41.56 -17.23 20.36
N TYR A 354 -42.35 -16.52 21.17
CA TYR A 354 -41.83 -15.81 22.35
C TYR A 354 -41.22 -16.76 23.39
N THR A 355 -41.90 -17.91 23.64
CA THR A 355 -41.40 -18.95 24.57
C THR A 355 -40.09 -19.55 24.08
N GLU A 356 -39.95 -19.77 22.79
CA GLU A 356 -38.71 -20.27 22.18
C GLU A 356 -37.61 -19.25 22.11
N ALA A 357 -37.89 -17.96 21.93
CA ALA A 357 -36.93 -16.88 21.90
C ALA A 357 -36.29 -16.59 23.28
N GLN A 358 -37.08 -16.78 24.36
CA GLN A 358 -36.66 -16.41 25.72
C GLN A 358 -35.31 -17.04 26.13
N PRO A 359 -35.07 -18.33 26.07
CA PRO A 359 -33.82 -18.95 26.54
C PRO A 359 -32.59 -18.44 25.75
N TYR A 360 -32.75 -18.19 24.45
CA TYR A 360 -31.69 -17.67 23.62
C TYR A 360 -31.31 -16.23 24.02
N MET A 361 -32.30 -15.33 24.22
CA MET A 361 -32.04 -13.96 24.63
C MET A 361 -31.50 -13.87 26.06
N GLU A 362 -31.93 -14.72 26.97
CA GLU A 362 -31.38 -14.84 28.32
C GLU A 362 -29.93 -15.32 28.31
N THR A 363 -29.60 -16.26 27.40
CA THR A 363 -28.21 -16.71 27.18
C THR A 363 -27.35 -15.57 26.60
N TYR A 364 -27.86 -14.83 25.62
CA TYR A 364 -27.19 -13.65 25.10
C TYR A 364 -26.88 -12.63 26.19
N ARG A 365 -27.87 -12.29 27.05
CA ARG A 365 -27.68 -11.40 28.21
C ARG A 365 -26.56 -11.88 29.14
N LYS A 366 -26.42 -13.19 29.34
CA LYS A 366 -25.35 -13.77 30.19
C LYS A 366 -24.00 -13.66 29.56
N LEU A 367 -23.89 -13.89 28.24
CA LEU A 367 -22.63 -13.89 27.49
C LEU A 367 -22.15 -12.45 27.16
N ALA A 368 -23.09 -11.52 26.96
CA ALA A 368 -22.84 -10.13 26.61
C ALA A 368 -23.61 -9.15 27.53
N PRO A 369 -23.33 -9.14 28.85
CA PRO A 369 -24.09 -8.34 29.82
C PRO A 369 -24.02 -6.83 29.53
N ASP A 370 -22.92 -6.34 28.97
CA ASP A 370 -22.70 -4.93 28.67
C ASP A 370 -23.52 -4.44 27.45
N GLU A 371 -24.08 -5.33 26.65
CA GLU A 371 -24.90 -5.02 25.47
C GLU A 371 -26.39 -4.78 25.85
N GLU A 372 -26.61 -3.97 26.90
CA GLU A 372 -27.97 -3.68 27.44
C GLU A 372 -28.91 -3.16 26.36
N GLY A 373 -28.43 -2.32 25.46
CA GLY A 373 -29.22 -1.76 24.36
C GLY A 373 -29.77 -2.80 23.37
N LYS A 374 -29.18 -4.00 23.31
CA LYS A 374 -29.65 -5.10 22.45
C LYS A 374 -30.61 -6.05 23.19
N TRP A 375 -30.17 -6.55 24.36
CA TRP A 375 -30.96 -7.58 25.02
C TRP A 375 -32.15 -7.01 25.85
N ALA A 376 -32.08 -5.80 26.41
CA ALA A 376 -33.14 -5.31 27.27
C ALA A 376 -34.45 -5.06 26.50
N PRO A 377 -34.47 -4.37 25.35
CA PRO A 377 -35.70 -4.21 24.56
C PRO A 377 -36.31 -5.55 24.11
N ALA A 378 -35.46 -6.52 23.77
CA ALA A 378 -35.92 -7.82 23.36
C ALA A 378 -36.56 -8.62 24.53
N LEU A 379 -35.89 -8.66 25.70
CA LEU A 379 -36.43 -9.30 26.89
C LEU A 379 -37.67 -8.60 27.45
N TYR A 380 -37.71 -7.26 27.39
CA TYR A 380 -38.94 -6.51 27.75
C TYR A 380 -40.14 -6.99 26.96
N ARG A 381 -39.98 -7.11 25.64
CA ARG A 381 -41.03 -7.58 24.75
C ARG A 381 -41.40 -9.03 25.01
N ILE A 382 -40.43 -9.93 25.25
CA ILE A 382 -40.63 -11.34 25.58
C ILE A 382 -41.44 -11.46 26.89
N TYR A 383 -40.98 -10.84 27.97
CA TYR A 383 -41.63 -10.97 29.29
C TYR A 383 -43.00 -10.34 29.35
N LEU A 384 -43.23 -9.27 28.59
CA LEU A 384 -44.56 -8.67 28.45
C LEU A 384 -45.54 -9.64 27.79
N ASN A 385 -45.16 -10.26 26.66
CA ASN A 385 -46.02 -11.16 25.89
C ASN A 385 -46.25 -12.50 26.60
N LEU A 386 -45.32 -12.97 27.42
CA LEU A 386 -45.43 -14.18 28.22
C LEU A 386 -46.04 -13.96 29.59
N ASN A 387 -46.48 -12.74 29.94
CA ASN A 387 -47.02 -12.34 31.26
C ASN A 387 -46.08 -12.68 32.43
N MET A 388 -44.76 -12.50 32.27
CA MET A 388 -43.76 -12.79 33.27
C MET A 388 -43.52 -11.57 34.19
N GLY A 389 -44.48 -11.22 35.03
CA GLY A 389 -44.54 -9.96 35.78
C GLY A 389 -43.27 -9.60 36.54
N LYS A 390 -42.66 -10.55 37.27
CA LYS A 390 -41.45 -10.31 38.06
C LYS A 390 -40.25 -9.94 37.16
N GLN A 391 -40.01 -10.71 36.10
CA GLN A 391 -38.93 -10.49 35.14
C GLN A 391 -39.16 -9.22 34.33
N PHE A 392 -40.45 -8.93 34.00
CA PHE A 392 -40.85 -7.73 33.31
C PHE A 392 -40.50 -6.47 34.14
N GLU A 393 -40.83 -6.48 35.45
CA GLU A 393 -40.52 -5.34 36.35
C GLU A 393 -39.01 -5.12 36.46
N GLU A 394 -38.20 -6.17 36.42
CA GLU A 394 -36.74 -6.06 36.42
C GLU A 394 -36.23 -5.37 35.14
N ILE A 395 -36.70 -5.83 33.99
CA ILE A 395 -36.26 -5.28 32.68
C ILE A 395 -36.83 -3.86 32.47
N ASP A 396 -38.03 -3.54 32.95
CA ASP A 396 -38.60 -2.22 32.87
C ASP A 396 -37.72 -1.17 33.60
N LYS A 397 -37.08 -1.56 34.69
CA LYS A 397 -36.11 -0.69 35.39
C LYS A 397 -34.87 -0.45 34.56
N VAL A 398 -34.40 -1.46 33.80
CA VAL A 398 -33.27 -1.31 32.88
C VAL A 398 -33.65 -0.40 31.71
N MET A 399 -34.82 -0.61 31.10
CA MET A 399 -35.32 0.21 29.99
C MET A 399 -35.51 1.68 30.35
N LYS A 400 -35.85 1.97 31.61
CA LYS A 400 -36.03 3.37 32.08
C LYS A 400 -34.71 4.14 32.27
N ARG A 401 -33.58 3.45 32.33
CA ARG A 401 -32.24 4.08 32.48
C ARG A 401 -31.43 4.11 31.16
N LEU A 402 -31.86 3.37 30.14
CA LEU A 402 -31.35 3.44 28.76
C LEU A 402 -31.95 4.64 28.02
#